data_9f8e888118a7e08ecf2e58980335d8c4
#
_entry.id   9f8e888118a7e08ecf2e58980335d8c4
#
_cell.length_a   1.000
_cell.length_b   1.000
_cell.length_c   1.000
_cell.angle_alpha   90.00
_cell.angle_beta   90.00
_cell.angle_gamma   90.00
#
_symmetry.space_group_name_H-M   'P 1'
#
loop_
_entity.id
_entity.type
_entity.pdbx_description
1 polymer ?
#
loop_
_entity_poly.entity_id
_entity_poly.type
_entity_poly.pdbx_seq_one_letter_code
_entity_poly.pdbx_strand_id
1 'polypeptide(L)'
;MSAAIEAAERGHQVTLFEKAQVIGGQLNLAKMVPGKEEFWGLVDWFEEMLKSSGVDVRLGKSVTSTDVIGFDEVIVATGVTPRDPKITGQEKNNVLSYAEVLNGSGKIGKKVAVVGAGGIGFDVSEYLVHESRSDFKQIGIPDWMKEWGVGDPEQTAGGLAESGPRPEEATRQITLMQRKKQKLGRNLGKTTGWIHRSALKMKNVQ
;
A
#
# COMPACT_ATOMS: atom_id res chain seq x y z
N MET A 1 -13.14 -9.45 -6.83
CA MET A 1 -12.36 -10.46 -7.61
C MET A 1 -12.55 -11.87 -7.05
N SER A 2 -12.16 -12.20 -5.82
CA SER A 2 -12.30 -13.57 -5.26
C SER A 2 -13.72 -14.13 -5.37
N ALA A 3 -14.74 -13.35 -4.98
CA ALA A 3 -16.14 -13.80 -5.10
C ALA A 3 -16.57 -14.05 -6.56
N ALA A 4 -16.02 -13.28 -7.51
CA ALA A 4 -16.33 -13.47 -8.94
C ALA A 4 -15.74 -14.78 -9.47
N ILE A 5 -14.49 -15.08 -9.12
CA ILE A 5 -13.81 -16.32 -9.49
C ILE A 5 -14.57 -17.52 -8.89
N GLU A 6 -14.81 -17.50 -7.58
CA GLU A 6 -15.50 -18.59 -6.88
C GLU A 6 -16.90 -18.84 -7.44
N ALA A 7 -17.67 -17.80 -7.75
CA ALA A 7 -18.98 -17.94 -8.34
C ALA A 7 -18.91 -18.53 -9.76
N ALA A 8 -17.97 -18.10 -10.59
CA ALA A 8 -17.78 -18.63 -11.93
C ALA A 8 -17.36 -20.11 -11.90
N GLU A 9 -16.45 -20.51 -11.01
CA GLU A 9 -16.04 -21.89 -10.80
C GLU A 9 -17.19 -22.80 -10.33
N ARG A 10 -18.19 -22.21 -9.66
CA ARG A 10 -19.43 -22.89 -9.27
C ARG A 10 -20.49 -22.94 -10.37
N GLY A 11 -20.19 -22.44 -11.56
CA GLY A 11 -21.05 -22.51 -12.74
C GLY A 11 -22.00 -21.33 -12.93
N HIS A 12 -21.83 -20.23 -12.18
CA HIS A 12 -22.59 -18.99 -12.40
C HIS A 12 -22.00 -18.17 -13.55
N GLN A 13 -22.87 -17.46 -14.28
CA GLN A 13 -22.46 -16.45 -15.24
C GLN A 13 -22.16 -15.14 -14.49
N VAL A 14 -20.89 -14.76 -14.46
CA VAL A 14 -20.44 -13.64 -13.63
C VAL A 14 -19.95 -12.48 -14.50
N THR A 15 -20.46 -11.27 -14.22
CA THR A 15 -19.93 -10.02 -14.75
C THR A 15 -19.32 -9.21 -13.61
N LEU A 16 -18.06 -8.82 -13.74
CA LEU A 16 -17.36 -7.93 -12.80
C LEU A 16 -17.21 -6.56 -13.42
N PHE A 17 -17.79 -5.54 -12.76
CA PHE A 17 -17.65 -4.16 -13.17
C PHE A 17 -16.58 -3.46 -12.31
N GLU A 18 -15.69 -2.72 -12.95
CA GLU A 18 -14.69 -1.88 -12.29
C GLU A 18 -14.67 -0.49 -12.95
N LYS A 19 -14.75 0.58 -12.14
CA LYS A 19 -14.73 1.95 -12.66
C LYS A 19 -13.37 2.39 -13.20
N ALA A 20 -12.29 1.81 -12.67
CA ALA A 20 -10.93 2.06 -13.17
C ALA A 20 -10.65 1.28 -14.45
N GLN A 21 -9.57 1.66 -15.14
CA GLN A 21 -9.10 0.96 -16.35
C GLN A 21 -8.30 -0.31 -16.03
N VAL A 22 -8.10 -0.61 -14.75
CA VAL A 22 -7.38 -1.78 -14.25
C VAL A 22 -8.07 -2.32 -13.00
N ILE A 23 -7.98 -3.63 -12.79
CA ILE A 23 -8.45 -4.27 -11.55
C ILE A 23 -7.51 -3.97 -10.37
N GLY A 24 -7.92 -4.33 -9.17
CA GLY A 24 -7.08 -4.31 -7.97
C GLY A 24 -7.38 -3.20 -6.98
N GLY A 25 -8.02 -2.09 -7.40
CA GLY A 25 -8.44 -1.02 -6.49
C GLY A 25 -7.32 -0.56 -5.56
N GLN A 26 -7.52 -0.65 -4.24
CA GLN A 26 -6.54 -0.23 -3.22
C GLN A 26 -5.23 -1.06 -3.24
N LEU A 27 -5.23 -2.28 -3.78
CA LEU A 27 -3.99 -3.07 -3.93
C LEU A 27 -2.99 -2.37 -4.84
N ASN A 28 -3.47 -1.62 -5.84
CA ASN A 28 -2.60 -0.84 -6.73
C ASN A 28 -1.85 0.30 -6.02
N LEU A 29 -2.35 0.77 -4.89
CA LEU A 29 -1.64 1.72 -4.03
C LEU A 29 -0.77 0.99 -3.00
N ALA A 30 -1.27 -0.09 -2.41
CA ALA A 30 -0.55 -0.85 -1.40
C ALA A 30 0.75 -1.48 -1.93
N LYS A 31 0.72 -2.02 -3.15
CA LYS A 31 1.90 -2.63 -3.80
C LYS A 31 3.06 -1.66 -4.06
N MET A 32 2.80 -0.35 -3.96
CA MET A 32 3.84 0.69 -4.11
C MET A 32 4.63 0.93 -2.82
N VAL A 33 4.15 0.41 -1.69
CA VAL A 33 4.78 0.59 -0.38
C VAL A 33 5.91 -0.45 -0.22
N PRO A 34 7.13 -0.04 0.16
CA PRO A 34 8.24 -0.97 0.39
C PRO A 34 7.86 -2.08 1.38
N GLY A 35 8.21 -3.31 1.05
CA GLY A 35 7.85 -4.51 1.82
C GLY A 35 6.46 -5.08 1.52
N LYS A 36 5.75 -4.53 0.52
CA LYS A 36 4.45 -5.03 0.05
C LYS A 36 4.45 -5.37 -1.45
N GLU A 37 5.63 -5.57 -2.01
CA GLU A 37 5.83 -5.82 -3.44
C GLU A 37 5.13 -7.12 -3.91
N GLU A 38 4.89 -8.06 -3.02
CA GLU A 38 4.16 -9.30 -3.32
C GLU A 38 2.73 -9.05 -3.83
N PHE A 39 2.14 -7.88 -3.53
CA PHE A 39 0.82 -7.52 -4.09
C PHE A 39 0.83 -7.28 -5.60
N TRP A 40 1.99 -7.11 -6.23
CA TRP A 40 2.09 -7.12 -7.68
C TRP A 40 1.67 -8.49 -8.22
N GLY A 41 2.30 -9.55 -7.75
CA GLY A 41 1.96 -10.92 -8.14
C GLY A 41 0.52 -11.30 -7.79
N LEU A 42 -0.03 -10.76 -6.70
CA LEU A 42 -1.43 -11.01 -6.34
C LEU A 42 -2.41 -10.37 -7.35
N VAL A 43 -2.14 -9.15 -7.83
CA VAL A 43 -2.99 -8.50 -8.84
C VAL A 43 -2.89 -9.25 -10.17
N ASP A 44 -1.68 -9.62 -10.59
CA ASP A 44 -1.43 -10.41 -11.80
C ASP A 44 -2.15 -11.77 -11.73
N TRP A 45 -2.09 -12.42 -10.58
CA TRP A 45 -2.81 -13.69 -10.35
C TRP A 45 -4.32 -13.51 -10.48
N PHE A 46 -4.91 -12.45 -9.92
CA PHE A 46 -6.33 -12.16 -10.08
C PHE A 46 -6.71 -11.93 -11.54
N GLU A 47 -5.86 -11.24 -12.30
CA GLU A 47 -6.11 -11.00 -13.74
C GLU A 47 -6.20 -12.31 -14.52
N GLU A 48 -5.25 -13.21 -14.31
CA GLU A 48 -5.23 -14.53 -14.95
C GLU A 48 -6.39 -15.42 -14.48
N MET A 49 -6.71 -15.40 -13.19
CA MET A 49 -7.80 -16.20 -12.64
C MET A 49 -9.18 -15.74 -13.12
N LEU A 50 -9.43 -14.44 -13.19
CA LEU A 50 -10.68 -13.91 -13.75
C LEU A 50 -10.87 -14.33 -15.21
N LYS A 51 -9.79 -14.28 -15.99
CA LYS A 51 -9.79 -14.69 -17.39
C LYS A 51 -10.02 -16.20 -17.55
N SER A 52 -9.28 -17.01 -16.81
CA SER A 52 -9.39 -18.48 -16.89
C SER A 52 -10.73 -19.02 -16.39
N SER A 53 -11.34 -18.38 -15.40
CA SER A 53 -12.66 -18.72 -14.88
C SER A 53 -13.82 -18.24 -15.77
N GLY A 54 -13.54 -17.50 -16.86
CA GLY A 54 -14.56 -17.01 -17.79
C GLY A 54 -15.41 -15.88 -17.25
N VAL A 55 -14.93 -15.11 -16.27
CA VAL A 55 -15.62 -13.92 -15.75
C VAL A 55 -15.60 -12.82 -16.80
N ASP A 56 -16.79 -12.24 -17.10
CA ASP A 56 -16.91 -11.07 -17.99
C ASP A 56 -16.47 -9.81 -17.22
N VAL A 57 -15.23 -9.36 -17.46
CA VAL A 57 -14.65 -8.18 -16.76
C VAL A 57 -14.86 -6.92 -17.59
N ARG A 58 -15.57 -5.95 -17.04
CA ARG A 58 -15.89 -4.65 -17.67
C ARG A 58 -15.21 -3.50 -16.94
N LEU A 59 -14.06 -3.10 -17.45
CA LEU A 59 -13.25 -1.99 -16.94
C LEU A 59 -13.78 -0.62 -17.42
N GLY A 60 -13.43 0.45 -16.70
CA GLY A 60 -13.85 1.82 -17.02
C GLY A 60 -15.35 2.07 -16.86
N LYS A 61 -16.08 1.16 -16.22
CA LYS A 61 -17.55 1.21 -16.07
C LYS A 61 -17.95 1.53 -14.64
N SER A 62 -18.41 2.75 -14.42
CA SER A 62 -19.09 3.12 -13.18
C SER A 62 -20.53 2.64 -13.24
N VAL A 63 -20.90 1.74 -12.35
CA VAL A 63 -22.20 1.06 -12.33
C VAL A 63 -23.27 1.92 -11.64
N THR A 64 -24.45 1.97 -12.23
CA THR A 64 -25.66 2.55 -11.67
C THR A 64 -26.70 1.45 -11.38
N SER A 65 -27.80 1.79 -10.71
CA SER A 65 -28.88 0.84 -10.44
C SER A 65 -29.52 0.25 -11.71
N THR A 66 -29.48 0.97 -12.82
CA THR A 66 -30.01 0.49 -14.11
C THR A 66 -29.10 -0.54 -14.78
N ASP A 67 -27.80 -0.47 -14.52
CA ASP A 67 -26.82 -1.40 -15.10
C ASP A 67 -26.91 -2.82 -14.50
N VAL A 68 -27.54 -2.97 -13.35
CA VAL A 68 -27.69 -4.26 -12.65
C VAL A 68 -29.07 -4.90 -12.82
N ILE A 69 -29.96 -4.29 -13.60
CA ILE A 69 -31.26 -4.87 -13.94
C ILE A 69 -31.05 -6.13 -14.79
N GLY A 70 -31.69 -7.22 -14.42
CA GLY A 70 -31.59 -8.51 -15.12
C GLY A 70 -30.53 -9.45 -14.57
N PHE A 71 -29.80 -9.05 -13.53
CA PHE A 71 -28.98 -9.96 -12.74
C PHE A 71 -29.81 -10.57 -11.60
N ASP A 72 -29.62 -11.86 -11.34
CA ASP A 72 -30.29 -12.56 -10.24
C ASP A 72 -29.79 -12.09 -8.88
N GLU A 73 -28.45 -11.88 -8.77
CA GLU A 73 -27.79 -11.44 -7.56
C GLU A 73 -26.74 -10.35 -7.84
N VAL A 74 -26.58 -9.43 -6.92
CA VAL A 74 -25.58 -8.33 -7.02
C VAL A 74 -24.73 -8.27 -5.77
N ILE A 75 -23.42 -8.46 -5.93
CA ILE A 75 -22.43 -8.32 -4.85
C ILE A 75 -21.82 -6.92 -4.92
N VAL A 76 -22.11 -6.08 -3.92
CA VAL A 76 -21.56 -4.74 -3.83
C VAL A 76 -20.20 -4.77 -3.13
N ALA A 77 -19.12 -4.58 -3.91
CA ALA A 77 -17.73 -4.61 -3.44
C ALA A 77 -16.96 -3.36 -3.89
N THR A 78 -17.60 -2.19 -3.79
CA THR A 78 -17.10 -0.92 -4.34
C THR A 78 -15.94 -0.30 -3.54
N GLY A 79 -15.49 -0.96 -2.48
CA GLY A 79 -14.38 -0.51 -1.65
C GLY A 79 -14.71 0.71 -0.80
N VAL A 80 -13.68 1.52 -0.53
CA VAL A 80 -13.79 2.73 0.31
C VAL A 80 -13.26 3.94 -0.42
N THR A 81 -13.82 5.10 -0.13
CA THR A 81 -13.27 6.40 -0.52
C THR A 81 -12.54 7.03 0.67
N PRO A 82 -11.38 7.67 0.45
CA PRO A 82 -10.71 8.41 1.50
C PRO A 82 -11.63 9.43 2.15
N ARG A 83 -11.58 9.53 3.46
CA ARG A 83 -12.30 10.57 4.17
C ARG A 83 -11.67 11.93 3.87
N ASP A 84 -12.48 12.90 3.51
CA ASP A 84 -12.06 14.30 3.46
C ASP A 84 -11.98 14.87 4.89
N PRO A 85 -10.77 15.20 5.39
CA PRO A 85 -10.59 15.71 6.74
C PRO A 85 -11.00 17.18 6.90
N LYS A 86 -11.26 17.91 5.81
CA LYS A 86 -11.62 19.34 5.77
C LYS A 86 -10.63 20.22 6.56
N ILE A 87 -9.35 20.01 6.33
CA ILE A 87 -8.29 20.82 6.94
C ILE A 87 -8.12 22.10 6.13
N THR A 88 -8.12 23.24 6.78
CA THR A 88 -7.90 24.55 6.13
C THR A 88 -6.57 24.54 5.37
N GLY A 89 -6.60 24.87 4.09
CA GLY A 89 -5.44 24.87 3.20
C GLY A 89 -5.17 23.56 2.49
N GLN A 90 -5.99 22.52 2.69
CA GLN A 90 -5.82 21.24 1.97
C GLN A 90 -6.05 21.34 0.45
N GLU A 91 -6.68 22.41 0.01
CA GLU A 91 -6.91 22.72 -1.41
C GLU A 91 -5.69 23.30 -2.14
N LYS A 92 -4.59 23.55 -1.42
CA LYS A 92 -3.37 24.13 -2.02
C LYS A 92 -2.63 23.11 -2.86
N ASN A 93 -1.99 23.57 -3.94
CA ASN A 93 -1.27 22.74 -4.92
C ASN A 93 -0.10 21.93 -4.35
N ASN A 94 0.37 22.26 -3.15
CA ASN A 94 1.44 21.52 -2.45
C ASN A 94 0.89 20.52 -1.43
N VAL A 95 -0.43 20.33 -1.38
CA VAL A 95 -1.08 19.32 -0.55
C VAL A 95 -1.55 18.19 -1.45
N LEU A 96 -1.11 16.98 -1.16
CA LEU A 96 -1.40 15.78 -1.92
C LEU A 96 -2.13 14.76 -1.04
N SER A 97 -3.08 14.06 -1.62
CA SER A 97 -3.65 12.86 -1.00
C SER A 97 -2.64 11.71 -1.04
N TYR A 98 -2.83 10.72 -0.16
CA TYR A 98 -1.99 9.52 -0.18
C TYR A 98 -2.05 8.79 -1.53
N ALA A 99 -3.18 8.83 -2.20
CA ALA A 99 -3.34 8.20 -3.50
C ALA A 99 -2.49 8.90 -4.59
N GLU A 100 -2.47 10.24 -4.61
CA GLU A 100 -1.62 11.01 -5.53
C GLU A 100 -0.13 10.79 -5.26
N VAL A 101 0.25 10.62 -3.99
CA VAL A 101 1.63 10.28 -3.62
C VAL A 101 2.01 8.90 -4.13
N LEU A 102 1.20 7.87 -3.82
CA LEU A 102 1.54 6.48 -4.13
C LEU A 102 1.40 6.13 -5.62
N ASN A 103 0.50 6.81 -6.37
CA ASN A 103 0.39 6.60 -7.81
C ASN A 103 1.37 7.47 -8.63
N GLY A 104 2.18 8.32 -7.97
CA GLY A 104 3.19 9.14 -8.62
C GLY A 104 2.66 10.34 -9.40
N SER A 105 1.36 10.69 -9.26
CA SER A 105 0.77 11.83 -9.99
C SER A 105 1.13 13.20 -9.42
N GLY A 106 1.65 13.24 -8.18
CA GLY A 106 2.01 14.47 -7.48
C GLY A 106 3.50 14.80 -7.49
N LYS A 107 3.86 16.08 -7.62
CA LYS A 107 5.25 16.51 -7.43
C LYS A 107 5.57 16.62 -5.94
N ILE A 108 6.47 15.75 -5.46
CA ILE A 108 6.82 15.64 -4.05
C ILE A 108 8.14 16.38 -3.78
N GLY A 109 8.13 17.27 -2.78
CA GLY A 109 9.32 18.02 -2.35
C GLY A 109 10.28 17.22 -1.46
N LYS A 110 11.41 17.83 -1.10
CA LYS A 110 12.42 17.23 -0.21
C LYS A 110 12.01 17.19 1.27
N LYS A 111 11.15 18.11 1.70
CA LYS A 111 10.60 18.19 3.06
C LYS A 111 9.10 17.96 2.99
N VAL A 112 8.60 16.97 3.69
CA VAL A 112 7.19 16.58 3.62
C VAL A 112 6.62 16.41 5.02
N ALA A 113 5.45 17.01 5.25
CA ALA A 113 4.63 16.79 6.43
C ALA A 113 3.52 15.77 6.08
N VAL A 114 3.50 14.64 6.78
CA VAL A 114 2.44 13.63 6.64
C VAL A 114 1.44 13.82 7.77
N VAL A 115 0.21 14.20 7.42
CA VAL A 115 -0.85 14.49 8.40
C VAL A 115 -1.74 13.27 8.60
N GLY A 116 -1.53 12.57 9.70
CA GLY A 116 -2.24 11.35 10.09
C GLY A 116 -1.30 10.17 10.29
N ALA A 117 -1.11 9.74 11.53
CA ALA A 117 -0.21 8.63 11.90
C ALA A 117 -0.99 7.32 12.14
N GLY A 118 -1.92 7.01 11.25
CA GLY A 118 -2.52 5.68 11.12
C GLY A 118 -1.72 4.80 10.16
N GLY A 119 -2.23 3.62 9.81
CA GLY A 119 -1.56 2.69 8.88
C GLY A 119 -1.14 3.36 7.58
N ILE A 120 -2.04 4.06 6.91
CA ILE A 120 -1.75 4.78 5.65
C ILE A 120 -0.65 5.85 5.85
N GLY A 121 -0.65 6.58 6.97
CA GLY A 121 0.39 7.58 7.23
C GLY A 121 1.78 6.95 7.41
N PHE A 122 1.85 5.77 8.02
CA PHE A 122 3.07 4.98 8.11
C PHE A 122 3.51 4.48 6.73
N ASP A 123 2.60 3.89 5.95
CA ASP A 123 2.87 3.39 4.60
C ASP A 123 3.40 4.51 3.67
N VAL A 124 2.74 5.68 3.68
CA VAL A 124 3.18 6.85 2.91
C VAL A 124 4.54 7.35 3.38
N SER A 125 4.79 7.40 4.69
CA SER A 125 6.10 7.80 5.21
C SER A 125 7.20 6.83 4.80
N GLU A 126 6.93 5.53 4.85
CA GLU A 126 7.82 4.47 4.37
C GLU A 126 8.14 4.65 2.88
N TYR A 127 7.12 4.82 2.05
CA TYR A 127 7.29 5.10 0.61
C TYR A 127 8.14 6.35 0.37
N LEU A 128 7.93 7.43 1.13
CA LEU A 128 8.59 8.71 0.92
C LEU A 128 10.06 8.74 1.35
N VAL A 129 10.48 7.92 2.32
CA VAL A 129 11.87 7.87 2.79
C VAL A 129 12.76 6.98 1.93
N HIS A 130 12.18 6.13 1.10
CA HIS A 130 12.91 5.30 0.15
C HIS A 130 13.03 5.99 -1.21
N GLU A 131 14.01 5.59 -1.99
CA GLU A 131 14.10 5.98 -3.39
C GLU A 131 12.97 5.33 -4.18
N SER A 132 12.37 6.06 -5.11
CA SER A 132 11.34 5.49 -5.98
C SER A 132 11.98 4.37 -6.81
N ARG A 133 11.72 3.12 -6.45
CA ARG A 133 12.19 1.96 -7.19
C ARG A 133 11.31 1.79 -8.43
N SER A 134 11.87 2.08 -9.58
CA SER A 134 11.19 1.93 -10.86
C SER A 134 10.98 0.46 -11.28
N ASP A 135 11.72 -0.46 -10.66
CA ASP A 135 11.72 -1.88 -11.00
C ASP A 135 10.87 -2.76 -10.07
N PHE A 136 10.27 -2.17 -9.03
CA PHE A 136 9.38 -2.86 -8.06
C PHE A 136 9.94 -4.18 -7.50
N LYS A 137 11.27 -4.32 -7.47
CA LYS A 137 11.91 -5.51 -6.92
C LYS A 137 11.97 -5.41 -5.41
N GLN A 138 11.73 -6.53 -4.76
CA GLN A 138 12.02 -6.68 -3.34
C GLN A 138 13.49 -6.38 -3.09
N ILE A 139 13.77 -5.77 -1.95
CA ILE A 139 15.13 -5.66 -1.45
C ILE A 139 15.74 -7.06 -1.32
N GLY A 140 16.96 -7.24 -1.80
CA GLY A 140 17.68 -8.51 -1.67
C GLY A 140 17.89 -8.89 -0.20
N ILE A 141 17.91 -10.18 0.11
CA ILE A 141 18.13 -10.66 1.48
C ILE A 141 19.40 -10.06 2.11
N PRO A 142 20.57 -9.99 1.42
CA PRO A 142 21.76 -9.38 2.00
C PRO A 142 21.60 -7.90 2.36
N ASP A 143 20.90 -7.12 1.51
CA ASP A 143 20.68 -5.70 1.75
C ASP A 143 19.69 -5.49 2.89
N TRP A 144 18.65 -6.32 2.96
CA TRP A 144 17.71 -6.32 4.08
C TRP A 144 18.40 -6.67 5.41
N MET A 145 19.24 -7.71 5.41
CA MET A 145 20.03 -8.09 6.59
C MET A 145 20.93 -6.95 7.05
N LYS A 146 21.61 -6.29 6.11
CA LYS A 146 22.46 -5.13 6.38
C LYS A 146 21.66 -3.96 6.96
N GLU A 147 20.50 -3.65 6.38
CA GLU A 147 19.64 -2.57 6.83
C GLU A 147 19.18 -2.77 8.28
N TRP A 148 18.80 -4.01 8.61
CA TRP A 148 18.26 -4.36 9.92
C TRP A 148 19.32 -4.81 10.94
N GLY A 149 20.58 -4.93 10.53
CA GLY A 149 21.65 -5.41 11.39
C GLY A 149 21.51 -6.89 11.73
N VAL A 150 21.03 -7.68 10.78
CA VAL A 150 20.93 -9.13 10.90
C VAL A 150 22.24 -9.75 10.41
N GLY A 151 22.86 -10.57 11.23
CA GLY A 151 24.07 -11.34 10.91
C GLY A 151 23.75 -12.80 10.65
N ASP A 152 24.78 -13.55 10.28
CA ASP A 152 24.69 -15.00 10.15
C ASP A 152 24.54 -15.64 11.53
N PRO A 153 23.45 -16.35 11.82
CA PRO A 153 23.22 -16.97 13.13
C PRO A 153 24.24 -18.05 13.48
N GLU A 154 24.97 -18.61 12.49
CA GLU A 154 26.05 -19.57 12.74
C GLU A 154 27.33 -18.89 13.18
N GLN A 155 27.49 -17.60 12.89
CA GLN A 155 28.73 -16.84 13.17
C GLN A 155 28.55 -15.83 14.30
N THR A 156 27.32 -15.32 14.49
CA THR A 156 27.02 -14.26 15.46
C THR A 156 25.93 -14.68 16.43
N ALA A 157 26.16 -14.41 17.72
CA ALA A 157 25.21 -14.74 18.77
C ALA A 157 23.86 -14.04 18.55
N GLY A 158 22.78 -14.81 18.52
CA GLY A 158 21.43 -14.30 18.32
C GLY A 158 21.16 -13.74 16.93
N GLY A 159 22.04 -13.98 15.94
CA GLY A 159 21.87 -13.48 14.58
C GLY A 159 21.98 -11.94 14.47
N LEU A 160 22.70 -11.29 15.37
CA LEU A 160 22.92 -9.84 15.34
C LEU A 160 24.26 -9.52 14.69
N ALA A 161 24.25 -8.67 13.68
CA ALA A 161 25.49 -8.19 13.06
C ALA A 161 26.25 -7.29 14.05
N GLU A 162 27.56 -7.49 14.21
CA GLU A 162 28.41 -6.66 15.08
C GLU A 162 28.35 -5.17 14.73
N SER A 163 28.16 -4.89 13.43
CA SER A 163 28.03 -3.51 12.92
C SER A 163 26.69 -2.83 13.27
N GLY A 164 25.71 -3.57 13.78
CA GLY A 164 24.34 -3.09 13.97
C GLY A 164 23.62 -2.74 12.66
N PRO A 165 22.41 -2.15 12.73
CA PRO A 165 21.65 -1.70 11.57
C PRO A 165 22.37 -0.62 10.76
N ARG A 166 22.35 -0.76 9.44
CA ARG A 166 22.93 0.19 8.48
C ARG A 166 21.90 0.53 7.41
N PRO A 167 20.85 1.33 7.76
CA PRO A 167 19.84 1.74 6.81
C PRO A 167 20.44 2.71 5.78
N GLU A 168 19.91 2.66 4.56
CA GLU A 168 20.19 3.69 3.56
C GLU A 168 19.68 5.06 4.05
N GLU A 169 20.31 6.14 3.58
CA GLU A 169 19.85 7.49 3.90
C GLU A 169 18.44 7.74 3.34
N ALA A 170 17.62 8.45 4.13
CA ALA A 170 16.30 8.83 3.69
C ALA A 170 16.38 9.82 2.53
N THR A 171 15.65 9.57 1.47
CA THR A 171 15.61 10.46 0.29
C THR A 171 14.92 11.79 0.56
N ARG A 172 14.09 11.85 1.61
CA ARG A 172 13.33 13.04 2.04
C ARG A 172 13.31 13.17 3.55
N GLN A 173 13.18 14.40 4.00
CA GLN A 173 12.92 14.70 5.41
C GLN A 173 11.41 14.64 5.65
N ILE A 174 10.97 13.72 6.50
CA ILE A 174 9.56 13.49 6.79
C ILE A 174 9.25 13.89 8.23
N THR A 175 8.14 14.62 8.40
CA THR A 175 7.53 14.87 9.70
C THR A 175 6.14 14.22 9.72
N LEU A 176 5.98 13.18 10.53
CA LEU A 176 4.71 12.45 10.69
C LEU A 176 3.92 13.00 11.87
N MET A 177 2.73 13.51 11.61
CA MET A 177 1.93 14.25 12.58
C MET A 177 0.61 13.57 12.92
N GLN A 178 0.18 13.66 14.16
CA GLN A 178 -1.16 13.26 14.58
C GLN A 178 -1.77 14.25 15.57
N ARG A 179 -3.09 14.32 15.57
CA ARG A 179 -3.84 15.19 16.50
C ARG A 179 -3.85 14.67 17.95
N LYS A 180 -3.87 13.35 18.12
CA LYS A 180 -4.00 12.71 19.43
C LYS A 180 -2.65 12.69 20.16
N LYS A 181 -2.66 13.03 21.46
CA LYS A 181 -1.49 12.95 22.35
C LYS A 181 -1.22 11.49 22.79
N GLN A 182 -0.92 10.62 21.87
CA GLN A 182 -0.58 9.21 22.14
C GLN A 182 0.58 8.79 21.23
N LYS A 183 1.18 7.64 21.54
CA LYS A 183 2.27 7.09 20.72
C LYS A 183 1.82 6.97 19.25
N LEU A 184 2.65 7.45 18.33
CA LEU A 184 2.45 7.28 16.90
C LEU A 184 2.29 5.79 16.56
N GLY A 185 1.34 5.49 15.68
CA GLY A 185 1.07 4.11 15.28
C GLY A 185 0.53 3.21 16.39
N ARG A 186 -0.16 3.76 17.41
CA ARG A 186 -0.77 2.94 18.50
C ARG A 186 -1.73 1.87 17.98
N ASN A 187 -2.43 2.17 16.89
CA ASN A 187 -3.43 1.27 16.29
C ASN A 187 -2.87 0.38 15.17
N LEU A 188 -1.55 0.37 14.96
CA LEU A 188 -0.91 -0.61 14.08
C LEU A 188 -1.02 -2.02 14.67
N GLY A 189 -0.89 -3.04 13.83
CA GLY A 189 -0.95 -4.43 14.24
C GLY A 189 -0.07 -4.70 15.48
N LYS A 190 -0.59 -5.44 16.44
CA LYS A 190 0.12 -5.71 17.71
C LYS A 190 1.48 -6.39 17.48
N THR A 191 1.54 -7.27 16.51
CA THR A 191 2.73 -8.08 16.16
C THR A 191 3.71 -7.33 15.27
N THR A 192 3.26 -6.46 14.38
CA THR A 192 4.08 -5.81 13.34
C THR A 192 4.29 -4.31 13.55
N GLY A 193 3.48 -3.67 14.37
CA GLY A 193 3.53 -2.22 14.55
C GLY A 193 4.87 -1.69 15.10
N TRP A 194 5.64 -2.51 15.81
CA TRP A 194 6.97 -2.15 16.27
C TRP A 194 7.99 -2.09 15.11
N ILE A 195 7.82 -2.96 14.10
CA ILE A 195 8.67 -3.00 12.89
C ILE A 195 8.52 -1.66 12.15
N HIS A 196 7.29 -1.27 11.82
CA HIS A 196 7.02 -0.01 11.13
C HIS A 196 7.57 1.22 11.89
N ARG A 197 7.41 1.24 13.22
CA ARG A 197 8.01 2.32 14.03
C ARG A 197 9.53 2.32 14.00
N SER A 198 10.15 1.15 14.01
CA SER A 198 11.61 1.00 13.94
C SER A 198 12.14 1.44 12.58
N ALA A 199 11.50 1.02 11.47
CA ALA A 199 11.85 1.41 10.12
C ALA A 199 11.85 2.95 9.97
N LEU A 200 10.75 3.61 10.35
CA LEU A 200 10.68 5.07 10.26
C LEU A 200 11.69 5.78 11.18
N LYS A 201 11.96 5.21 12.37
CA LYS A 201 12.98 5.74 13.28
C LYS A 201 14.39 5.65 12.69
N MET A 202 14.73 4.52 12.05
CA MET A 202 16.03 4.34 11.38
C MET A 202 16.23 5.34 10.23
N LYS A 203 15.15 5.76 9.58
CA LYS A 203 15.13 6.78 8.50
C LYS A 203 14.98 8.22 9.03
N ASN A 204 15.10 8.44 10.35
CA ASN A 204 15.00 9.77 11.00
C ASN A 204 13.67 10.50 10.74
N VAL A 205 12.56 9.78 10.58
CA VAL A 205 11.23 10.39 10.52
C VAL A 205 10.87 10.96 11.87
N GLN A 206 10.48 12.25 11.87
CA GLN A 206 10.13 13.02 13.08
C GLN A 206 8.63 12.94 13.37
#